data_5333b530f494d8e1bb627ffc2b6ba83b
#
_entry.id   5333b530f494d8e1bb627ffc2b6ba83b
#
_cell.length_a   1.000
_cell.length_b   1.000
_cell.length_c   1.000
_cell.angle_alpha   90.00
_cell.angle_beta   90.00
_cell.angle_gamma   90.00
#
_symmetry.space_group_name_H-M   'P 1'
#
loop_
_entity.id
_entity.type
_entity.pdbx_description
1 polymer ?
#
loop_
_entity_poly.entity_id
_entity_poly.type
_entity_poly.pdbx_seq_one_letter_code
_entity_poly.pdbx_strand_id
1 'polypeptide(L)'
;QIENYQVSPNAGTLSDHFEKLLYHQEQPVSSASALVQYQVFALAKQHGIKVLLDGQGADELFGGYENYIHWFLQEQFRSGNWKKMRREHLLFRNHGSKHGWGLGNYIAALFPQGTQHQLLAAQKRAILGIRNLNPAFADAHFSSEELYKPLATTLEDILYFDITMSRLPELLRYADRNSMANGCEVRLPFLQPALVELVFSLPSHYKMRNGFTKWLLRTAMSDRLPPEVCWQTKKIGFEPPQHQWMQDPQMQERVHESRKKLVAQGIMQKKLLTEPLNPMAANERYDPDWRGLVLASLYDS
;
A
#
# COMPACT_ATOMS: atom_id res chain seq x y z
N GLN A 1 3.42 -29.49 -16.35
CA GLN A 1 3.35 -29.53 -14.85
C GLN A 1 4.20 -28.35 -14.36
N ILE A 2 3.68 -27.52 -13.47
CA ILE A 2 4.42 -26.39 -12.88
C ILE A 2 4.90 -26.83 -11.50
N GLU A 3 6.20 -26.67 -11.23
CA GLU A 3 6.74 -26.86 -9.88
C GLU A 3 6.26 -25.71 -8.98
N ASN A 4 5.79 -26.03 -7.79
CA ASN A 4 5.27 -25.07 -6.82
C ASN A 4 6.04 -25.16 -5.52
N TYR A 5 6.69 -24.08 -5.12
CA TYR A 5 7.39 -23.93 -3.86
C TYR A 5 6.62 -22.97 -2.96
N GLN A 6 6.51 -23.31 -1.67
CA GLN A 6 5.72 -22.51 -0.73
C GLN A 6 6.53 -22.20 0.53
N VAL A 7 6.36 -21.00 1.06
CA VAL A 7 6.84 -20.61 2.38
C VAL A 7 5.65 -20.09 3.20
N SER A 8 5.61 -20.50 4.46
CA SER A 8 4.57 -20.10 5.42
C SER A 8 5.22 -19.40 6.61
N PRO A 9 5.40 -18.08 6.54
CA PRO A 9 5.98 -17.30 7.64
C PRO A 9 5.11 -17.35 8.90
N ASN A 10 5.76 -17.22 10.05
CA ASN A 10 5.11 -17.15 11.36
C ASN A 10 5.76 -16.08 12.26
N ALA A 11 5.28 -15.90 13.49
CA ALA A 11 5.82 -14.91 14.42
C ALA A 11 7.30 -15.12 14.73
N GLY A 12 7.75 -16.36 14.91
CA GLY A 12 9.17 -16.68 15.11
C GLY A 12 10.01 -16.25 13.92
N THR A 13 9.58 -16.57 12.70
CA THR A 13 10.27 -16.10 11.47
C THR A 13 10.31 -14.57 11.36
N LEU A 14 9.28 -13.87 11.84
CA LEU A 14 9.30 -12.41 11.92
C LEU A 14 10.39 -11.95 12.89
N SER A 15 10.42 -12.51 14.09
CA SER A 15 11.42 -12.15 15.12
C SER A 15 12.85 -12.40 14.64
N ASP A 16 13.13 -13.55 14.02
CA ASP A 16 14.46 -13.98 13.59
C ASP A 16 15.02 -13.14 12.42
N HIS A 17 14.15 -12.67 11.55
CA HIS A 17 14.58 -11.94 10.34
C HIS A 17 14.33 -10.41 10.39
N PHE A 18 13.75 -9.92 11.47
CA PHE A 18 13.33 -8.52 11.57
C PHE A 18 14.48 -7.52 11.39
N GLU A 19 15.55 -7.69 12.17
CA GLU A 19 16.71 -6.82 12.10
C GLU A 19 17.41 -6.90 10.73
N LYS A 20 17.54 -8.11 10.20
CA LYS A 20 18.13 -8.33 8.89
C LYS A 20 17.32 -7.68 7.78
N LEU A 21 15.98 -7.75 7.86
CA LEU A 21 15.11 -7.07 6.92
C LEU A 21 15.34 -5.56 6.98
N LEU A 22 15.32 -4.95 8.17
CA LEU A 22 15.48 -3.51 8.32
C LEU A 22 16.87 -3.03 7.87
N TYR A 23 17.91 -3.80 8.17
CA TYR A 23 19.26 -3.52 7.67
C TYR A 23 19.29 -3.39 6.15
N HIS A 24 18.69 -4.34 5.42
CA HIS A 24 18.66 -4.30 3.96
C HIS A 24 17.70 -3.23 3.40
N GLN A 25 16.61 -2.93 4.12
CA GLN A 25 15.65 -1.93 3.68
C GLN A 25 16.16 -0.49 3.87
N GLU A 26 17.03 -0.21 4.84
CA GLU A 26 17.64 1.10 5.16
C GLU A 26 16.61 2.22 5.42
N GLN A 27 15.34 1.90 5.37
CA GLN A 27 14.21 2.83 5.57
C GLN A 27 13.05 2.09 6.24
N PRO A 28 12.13 2.82 6.88
CA PRO A 28 10.97 2.21 7.50
C PRO A 28 10.14 1.39 6.51
N VAL A 29 9.64 0.25 6.97
CA VAL A 29 8.68 -0.59 6.25
C VAL A 29 7.28 -0.42 6.85
N SER A 30 6.29 -0.24 6.00
CA SER A 30 4.92 0.10 6.44
C SER A 30 4.18 -1.07 7.09
N SER A 31 4.56 -2.31 6.78
CA SER A 31 3.94 -3.52 7.34
C SER A 31 4.84 -4.76 7.20
N ALA A 32 4.45 -5.83 7.88
CA ALA A 32 5.12 -7.14 7.80
C ALA A 32 5.07 -7.80 6.41
N SER A 33 4.34 -7.25 5.44
CA SER A 33 4.35 -7.77 4.06
C SER A 33 5.73 -7.70 3.40
N ALA A 34 6.57 -6.72 3.77
CA ALA A 34 7.95 -6.67 3.30
C ALA A 34 8.76 -7.89 3.75
N LEU A 35 8.52 -8.42 4.97
CA LEU A 35 9.16 -9.63 5.46
C LEU A 35 8.71 -10.88 4.68
N VAL A 36 7.39 -10.99 4.42
CA VAL A 36 6.88 -12.14 3.65
C VAL A 36 7.49 -12.17 2.25
N GLN A 37 7.61 -11.00 1.62
CA GLN A 37 8.28 -10.87 0.33
C GLN A 37 9.77 -11.26 0.43
N TYR A 38 10.48 -10.82 1.47
CA TYR A 38 11.86 -11.22 1.73
C TYR A 38 12.03 -12.74 1.77
N GLN A 39 11.10 -13.44 2.43
CA GLN A 39 11.14 -14.90 2.54
C GLN A 39 10.82 -15.61 1.21
N VAL A 40 9.98 -15.04 0.37
CA VAL A 40 9.77 -15.54 -1.00
C VAL A 40 11.05 -15.50 -1.81
N PHE A 41 11.82 -14.41 -1.74
CA PHE A 41 13.12 -14.33 -2.39
C PHE A 41 14.15 -15.29 -1.76
N ALA A 42 14.12 -15.46 -0.45
CA ALA A 42 14.99 -16.44 0.22
C ALA A 42 14.69 -17.88 -0.24
N LEU A 43 13.40 -18.23 -0.39
CA LEU A 43 12.97 -19.51 -0.95
C LEU A 43 13.45 -19.69 -2.39
N ALA A 44 13.29 -18.68 -3.23
CA ALA A 44 13.77 -18.70 -4.61
C ALA A 44 15.29 -18.98 -4.68
N LYS A 45 16.07 -18.29 -3.83
CA LYS A 45 17.52 -18.52 -3.71
C LYS A 45 17.85 -19.97 -3.32
N GLN A 46 17.12 -20.56 -2.36
CA GLN A 46 17.33 -21.96 -1.94
C GLN A 46 17.12 -22.94 -3.09
N HIS A 47 16.23 -22.62 -4.03
CA HIS A 47 15.97 -23.43 -5.22
C HIS A 47 16.83 -23.03 -6.43
N GLY A 48 17.85 -22.20 -6.24
CA GLY A 48 18.76 -21.79 -7.31
C GLY A 48 18.16 -20.84 -8.34
N ILE A 49 16.98 -20.28 -8.06
CA ILE A 49 16.28 -19.32 -8.97
C ILE A 49 16.97 -17.97 -8.83
N LYS A 50 17.48 -17.46 -9.93
CA LYS A 50 18.21 -16.17 -9.97
C LYS A 50 17.36 -14.99 -10.43
N VAL A 51 16.31 -15.27 -11.22
CA VAL A 51 15.44 -14.23 -11.81
C VAL A 51 13.99 -14.57 -11.53
N LEU A 52 13.24 -13.61 -10.97
CA LEU A 52 11.81 -13.73 -10.71
C LEU A 52 11.04 -12.70 -11.55
N LEU A 53 9.84 -13.07 -11.97
CA LEU A 53 8.87 -12.15 -12.54
C LEU A 53 7.87 -11.78 -11.46
N ASP A 54 7.69 -10.49 -11.20
CA ASP A 54 6.74 -9.98 -10.20
C ASP A 54 5.65 -9.14 -10.87
N GLY A 55 4.45 -9.18 -10.30
CA GLY A 55 3.27 -8.47 -10.78
C GLY A 55 3.12 -7.03 -10.28
N GLN A 56 4.15 -6.45 -9.66
CA GLN A 56 4.11 -5.09 -9.15
C GLN A 56 3.82 -4.06 -10.26
N GLY A 57 3.09 -3.01 -9.89
CA GLY A 57 2.67 -1.96 -10.81
C GLY A 57 1.35 -2.24 -11.54
N ALA A 58 0.84 -3.48 -11.53
CA ALA A 58 -0.41 -3.81 -12.23
C ALA A 58 -1.64 -3.12 -11.64
N ASP A 59 -1.70 -2.97 -10.31
CA ASP A 59 -2.81 -2.28 -9.64
C ASP A 59 -2.77 -0.77 -9.91
N GLU A 60 -1.61 -0.17 -9.85
CA GLU A 60 -1.39 1.24 -10.09
C GLU A 60 -1.62 1.61 -11.56
N LEU A 61 -1.16 0.77 -12.48
CA LEU A 61 -1.26 1.03 -13.92
C LEU A 61 -2.69 0.84 -14.45
N PHE A 62 -3.35 -0.24 -14.07
CA PHE A 62 -4.67 -0.60 -14.59
C PHE A 62 -5.84 -0.21 -13.66
N GLY A 63 -5.58 0.53 -12.60
CA GLY A 63 -6.62 0.99 -11.68
C GLY A 63 -7.21 -0.13 -10.82
N GLY A 64 -6.37 -1.00 -10.23
CA GLY A 64 -6.81 -2.20 -9.51
C GLY A 64 -7.29 -1.97 -8.08
N TYR A 65 -6.92 -0.88 -7.42
CA TYR A 65 -7.34 -0.60 -6.05
C TYR A 65 -8.76 -0.05 -5.98
N GLU A 66 -9.49 -0.48 -4.96
CA GLU A 66 -10.88 -0.09 -4.72
C GLU A 66 -11.05 1.44 -4.55
N ASN A 67 -10.08 2.11 -3.92
CA ASN A 67 -10.12 3.55 -3.73
C ASN A 67 -10.10 4.35 -5.05
N TYR A 68 -9.62 3.77 -6.16
CA TYR A 68 -9.65 4.40 -7.46
C TYR A 68 -11.07 4.53 -8.06
N ILE A 69 -12.01 3.72 -7.58
CA ILE A 69 -13.42 3.78 -8.00
C ILE A 69 -14.00 5.18 -7.76
N HIS A 70 -13.65 5.84 -6.65
CA HIS A 70 -14.11 7.20 -6.38
C HIS A 70 -13.66 8.19 -7.45
N TRP A 71 -12.37 8.13 -7.83
CA TRP A 71 -11.80 9.02 -8.83
C TRP A 71 -12.43 8.80 -10.20
N PHE A 72 -12.60 7.53 -10.59
CA PHE A 72 -13.30 7.17 -11.82
C PHE A 72 -14.74 7.70 -11.85
N LEU A 73 -15.51 7.51 -10.78
CA LEU A 73 -16.90 7.98 -10.73
C LEU A 73 -16.98 9.51 -10.68
N GLN A 74 -16.07 10.19 -9.98
CA GLN A 74 -15.99 11.65 -9.96
C GLN A 74 -15.66 12.22 -11.34
N GLU A 75 -14.76 11.59 -12.08
CA GLU A 75 -14.45 11.94 -13.47
C GLU A 75 -15.67 11.79 -14.37
N GLN A 76 -16.38 10.65 -14.29
CA GLN A 76 -17.62 10.47 -15.07
C GLN A 76 -18.70 11.53 -14.71
N PHE A 77 -18.80 11.91 -13.45
CA PHE A 77 -19.72 12.96 -13.02
C PHE A 77 -19.35 14.32 -13.61
N ARG A 78 -18.07 14.73 -13.52
CA ARG A 78 -17.58 16.00 -14.10
C ARG A 78 -17.74 16.08 -15.60
N SER A 79 -17.56 14.95 -16.29
CA SER A 79 -17.74 14.88 -17.75
C SER A 79 -19.22 14.89 -18.19
N GLY A 80 -20.19 15.11 -17.28
CA GLY A 80 -21.61 15.09 -17.57
C GLY A 80 -22.22 13.71 -17.83
N ASN A 81 -21.44 12.64 -17.66
CA ASN A 81 -21.87 11.26 -17.92
C ASN A 81 -22.64 10.65 -16.73
N TRP A 82 -23.61 11.36 -16.16
CA TRP A 82 -24.27 10.99 -14.90
C TRP A 82 -25.02 9.64 -14.96
N LYS A 83 -25.61 9.32 -16.12
CA LYS A 83 -26.28 8.01 -16.29
C LYS A 83 -25.24 6.86 -16.25
N LYS A 84 -24.11 7.05 -16.93
CA LYS A 84 -23.00 6.08 -16.92
C LYS A 84 -22.41 5.96 -15.53
N MET A 85 -22.15 7.08 -14.85
CA MET A 85 -21.64 7.08 -13.47
C MET A 85 -22.54 6.28 -12.54
N ARG A 86 -23.87 6.50 -12.53
CA ARG A 86 -24.81 5.77 -11.70
C ARG A 86 -24.84 4.28 -12.02
N ARG A 87 -24.80 3.93 -13.32
CA ARG A 87 -24.73 2.53 -13.76
C ARG A 87 -23.47 1.85 -13.26
N GLU A 88 -22.31 2.46 -13.46
CA GLU A 88 -21.02 1.90 -13.01
C GLU A 88 -20.97 1.76 -11.48
N HIS A 89 -21.44 2.76 -10.74
CA HIS A 89 -21.53 2.67 -9.28
C HIS A 89 -22.38 1.47 -8.82
N LEU A 90 -23.56 1.24 -9.42
CA LEU A 90 -24.39 0.08 -9.10
C LEU A 90 -23.68 -1.23 -9.43
N LEU A 91 -22.99 -1.31 -10.58
CA LEU A 91 -22.27 -2.51 -10.98
C LEU A 91 -21.08 -2.80 -10.04
N PHE A 92 -20.31 -1.79 -9.62
CA PHE A 92 -19.27 -1.97 -8.60
C PHE A 92 -19.84 -2.50 -7.29
N ARG A 93 -20.97 -1.98 -6.83
CA ARG A 93 -21.64 -2.48 -5.62
C ARG A 93 -22.12 -3.93 -5.77
N ASN A 94 -22.69 -4.28 -6.91
CA ASN A 94 -23.11 -5.66 -7.20
C ASN A 94 -21.94 -6.65 -7.21
N HIS A 95 -20.74 -6.18 -7.57
CA HIS A 95 -19.49 -6.95 -7.51
C HIS A 95 -18.81 -6.92 -6.14
N GLY A 96 -19.48 -6.41 -5.11
CA GLY A 96 -19.02 -6.46 -3.73
C GLY A 96 -18.17 -5.28 -3.26
N SER A 97 -18.04 -4.22 -4.06
CA SER A 97 -17.38 -3.00 -3.61
C SER A 97 -18.15 -2.37 -2.45
N LYS A 98 -17.43 -2.04 -1.38
CA LYS A 98 -17.97 -1.37 -0.19
C LYS A 98 -17.99 0.15 -0.33
N HIS A 99 -17.48 0.71 -1.43
CA HIS A 99 -17.39 2.14 -1.62
C HIS A 99 -18.80 2.76 -1.78
N GLY A 100 -19.16 3.57 -0.79
CA GLY A 100 -20.35 4.40 -0.83
C GLY A 100 -20.16 5.63 -1.71
N TRP A 101 -21.21 6.09 -2.38
CA TRP A 101 -21.26 7.36 -3.08
C TRP A 101 -22.24 8.29 -2.37
N GLY A 102 -21.75 9.39 -1.79
CA GLY A 102 -22.52 10.33 -1.01
C GLY A 102 -22.25 11.78 -1.37
N LEU A 103 -22.84 12.71 -0.65
CA LEU A 103 -22.73 14.16 -0.89
C LEU A 103 -21.27 14.63 -0.97
N GLY A 104 -20.39 14.11 -0.10
CA GLY A 104 -18.96 14.43 -0.12
C GLY A 104 -18.28 14.14 -1.44
N ASN A 105 -18.68 13.08 -2.14
CA ASN A 105 -18.11 12.74 -3.45
C ASN A 105 -18.56 13.72 -4.55
N TYR A 106 -19.78 14.23 -4.48
CA TYR A 106 -20.23 15.29 -5.40
C TYR A 106 -19.48 16.59 -5.15
N ILE A 107 -19.30 16.98 -3.89
CA ILE A 107 -18.51 18.17 -3.52
C ILE A 107 -17.06 18.01 -4.00
N ALA A 108 -16.44 16.88 -3.76
CA ALA A 108 -15.08 16.58 -4.22
C ALA A 108 -14.97 16.63 -5.75
N ALA A 109 -15.99 16.15 -6.46
CA ALA A 109 -16.01 16.22 -7.91
C ALA A 109 -16.13 17.66 -8.43
N LEU A 110 -16.92 18.52 -7.79
CA LEU A 110 -17.13 19.92 -8.22
C LEU A 110 -16.01 20.86 -7.78
N PHE A 111 -15.41 20.59 -6.62
CA PHE A 111 -14.39 21.46 -6.00
C PHE A 111 -13.08 20.69 -5.71
N PRO A 112 -12.35 20.24 -6.74
CA PRO A 112 -11.15 19.41 -6.55
C PRO A 112 -10.04 20.12 -5.79
N GLN A 113 -9.86 21.45 -5.97
CA GLN A 113 -8.86 22.23 -5.22
C GLN A 113 -9.19 22.28 -3.71
N GLY A 114 -10.45 22.57 -3.37
CA GLY A 114 -10.91 22.55 -1.98
C GLY A 114 -10.72 21.17 -1.33
N THR A 115 -10.97 20.10 -2.09
CA THR A 115 -10.74 18.71 -1.64
C THR A 115 -9.26 18.44 -1.42
N GLN A 116 -8.37 18.88 -2.31
CA GLN A 116 -6.92 18.77 -2.13
C GLN A 116 -6.47 19.42 -0.82
N HIS A 117 -6.89 20.66 -0.56
CA HIS A 117 -6.56 21.36 0.68
C HIS A 117 -7.09 20.64 1.93
N GLN A 118 -8.32 20.11 1.86
CA GLN A 118 -8.86 19.31 2.97
C GLN A 118 -8.06 18.02 3.21
N LEU A 119 -7.63 17.33 2.16
CA LEU A 119 -6.82 16.11 2.26
C LEU A 119 -5.43 16.42 2.84
N LEU A 120 -4.79 17.52 2.44
CA LEU A 120 -3.53 17.99 3.04
C LEU A 120 -3.70 18.33 4.51
N ALA A 121 -4.74 19.08 4.87
CA ALA A 121 -5.05 19.41 6.27
C ALA A 121 -5.37 18.16 7.11
N ALA A 122 -6.06 17.18 6.54
CA ALA A 122 -6.33 15.90 7.20
C ALA A 122 -5.04 15.09 7.41
N GLN A 123 -4.14 15.05 6.42
CA GLN A 123 -2.83 14.39 6.54
C GLN A 123 -1.97 15.05 7.61
N LYS A 124 -1.89 16.39 7.62
CA LYS A 124 -1.20 17.14 8.68
C LYS A 124 -1.75 16.79 10.06
N ARG A 125 -3.07 16.83 10.23
CA ARG A 125 -3.72 16.47 11.51
C ARG A 125 -3.45 15.02 11.90
N ALA A 126 -3.42 14.08 10.95
CA ALA A 126 -3.12 12.68 11.23
C ALA A 126 -1.67 12.49 11.72
N ILE A 127 -0.70 13.21 11.15
CA ILE A 127 0.70 13.16 11.56
C ILE A 127 0.88 13.79 12.95
N LEU A 128 0.42 15.03 13.14
CA LEU A 128 0.55 15.74 14.41
C LEU A 128 -0.33 15.15 15.53
N GLY A 129 -1.38 14.41 15.16
CA GLY A 129 -2.27 13.70 16.07
C GLY A 129 -1.83 12.27 16.38
N ILE A 130 -0.63 11.85 15.98
CA ILE A 130 -0.08 10.55 16.40
C ILE A 130 -0.07 10.50 17.93
N ARG A 131 -0.74 9.47 18.45
CA ARG A 131 -0.92 9.33 19.89
C ARG A 131 0.43 9.24 20.59
N ASN A 132 0.62 10.08 21.63
CA ASN A 132 1.84 10.19 22.41
C ASN A 132 3.08 10.68 21.64
N LEU A 133 2.95 11.23 20.44
CA LEU A 133 4.03 11.98 19.82
C LEU A 133 4.43 13.13 20.74
N ASN A 134 5.73 13.35 20.92
CA ASN A 134 6.21 14.49 21.71
C ASN A 134 6.00 15.80 20.90
N PRO A 135 5.24 16.78 21.43
CA PRO A 135 5.00 18.02 20.69
C PRO A 135 6.28 18.77 20.34
N ALA A 136 7.26 18.82 21.25
CA ALA A 136 8.53 19.50 20.99
C ALA A 136 9.31 18.83 19.84
N PHE A 137 9.26 17.49 19.75
CA PHE A 137 9.84 16.77 18.63
C PHE A 137 9.09 17.07 17.33
N ALA A 138 7.76 17.06 17.38
CA ALA A 138 6.93 17.38 16.21
C ALA A 138 7.20 18.81 15.70
N ASP A 139 7.27 19.80 16.60
CA ASP A 139 7.53 21.21 16.25
C ASP A 139 8.94 21.42 15.65
N ALA A 140 9.92 20.64 16.12
CA ALA A 140 11.30 20.74 15.63
C ALA A 140 11.52 20.06 14.26
N HIS A 141 10.75 19.01 13.96
CA HIS A 141 11.03 18.14 12.80
C HIS A 141 9.91 18.07 11.77
N PHE A 142 8.72 18.61 12.04
CA PHE A 142 7.62 18.60 11.08
C PHE A 142 7.71 19.80 10.13
N SER A 143 7.82 19.52 8.82
CA SER A 143 7.63 20.52 7.77
C SER A 143 6.35 20.25 6.99
N SER A 144 5.51 21.28 6.84
CA SER A 144 4.32 21.18 5.98
C SER A 144 4.66 21.18 4.49
N GLU A 145 5.88 21.57 4.11
CA GLU A 145 6.37 21.59 2.73
C GLU A 145 6.59 20.16 2.19
N GLU A 146 6.83 19.20 3.09
CA GLU A 146 6.96 17.78 2.73
C GLU A 146 5.62 17.10 2.44
N LEU A 147 4.51 17.76 2.79
CA LEU A 147 3.19 17.23 2.51
C LEU A 147 2.78 17.53 1.08
N TYR A 148 2.51 16.48 0.34
CA TYR A 148 2.03 16.62 -1.02
C TYR A 148 0.78 15.75 -1.28
N LYS A 149 -0.19 16.37 -1.95
CA LYS A 149 -1.34 15.69 -2.54
C LYS A 149 -1.56 16.27 -3.94
N PRO A 150 -1.73 15.44 -4.96
CA PRO A 150 -1.97 15.94 -6.30
C PRO A 150 -3.34 16.63 -6.38
N LEU A 151 -3.45 17.61 -7.26
CA LEU A 151 -4.75 18.07 -7.73
C LEU A 151 -5.25 17.04 -8.74
N ALA A 152 -5.97 16.03 -8.27
CA ALA A 152 -6.51 14.98 -9.13
C ALA A 152 -7.91 15.37 -9.64
N THR A 153 -8.07 15.40 -10.94
CA THR A 153 -9.33 15.65 -11.63
C THR A 153 -9.79 14.47 -12.46
N THR A 154 -8.88 13.59 -12.79
CA THR A 154 -9.12 12.34 -13.54
C THR A 154 -8.64 11.12 -12.75
N LEU A 155 -9.00 9.94 -13.20
CA LEU A 155 -8.41 8.70 -12.70
C LEU A 155 -6.91 8.66 -12.99
N GLU A 156 -6.51 9.13 -14.16
CA GLU A 156 -5.11 9.16 -14.60
C GLU A 156 -4.23 9.98 -13.66
N ASP A 157 -4.70 11.13 -13.16
CA ASP A 157 -3.94 11.97 -12.23
C ASP A 157 -3.54 11.21 -10.97
N ILE A 158 -4.47 10.44 -10.39
CA ILE A 158 -4.18 9.66 -9.18
C ILE A 158 -3.36 8.42 -9.46
N LEU A 159 -3.55 7.76 -10.60
CA LEU A 159 -2.71 6.63 -11.01
C LEU A 159 -1.27 7.11 -11.24
N TYR A 160 -1.08 8.22 -11.93
CA TYR A 160 0.24 8.82 -12.14
C TYR A 160 0.93 9.16 -10.81
N PHE A 161 0.21 9.77 -9.89
CA PHE A 161 0.74 10.07 -8.56
C PHE A 161 1.15 8.80 -7.80
N ASP A 162 0.33 7.76 -7.82
CA ASP A 162 0.63 6.51 -7.11
C ASP A 162 1.80 5.74 -7.74
N ILE A 163 1.98 5.83 -9.07
CA ILE A 163 3.11 5.21 -9.79
C ILE A 163 4.42 5.97 -9.53
N THR A 164 4.38 7.30 -9.50
CA THR A 164 5.63 8.10 -9.51
C THR A 164 6.06 8.58 -8.14
N MET A 165 5.13 8.81 -7.20
CA MET A 165 5.42 9.53 -5.95
C MET A 165 4.88 8.88 -4.69
N SER A 166 3.93 7.94 -4.76
CA SER A 166 3.26 7.45 -3.56
C SER A 166 3.47 5.95 -3.35
N ARG A 167 2.60 5.12 -3.86
CA ARG A 167 2.56 3.68 -3.53
C ARG A 167 3.66 2.86 -4.17
N LEU A 168 3.79 2.99 -5.49
CA LEU A 168 4.68 2.11 -6.25
C LEU A 168 6.16 2.29 -5.89
N PRO A 169 6.70 3.50 -5.68
CA PRO A 169 8.09 3.68 -5.27
C PRO A 169 8.44 2.91 -3.98
N GLU A 170 7.54 2.88 -3.01
CA GLU A 170 7.75 2.11 -1.76
C GLU A 170 7.75 0.60 -2.04
N LEU A 171 6.79 0.09 -2.82
CA LEU A 171 6.71 -1.32 -3.18
C LEU A 171 7.92 -1.78 -4.03
N LEU A 172 8.39 -0.92 -4.93
CA LEU A 172 9.59 -1.19 -5.73
C LEU A 172 10.85 -1.25 -4.87
N ARG A 173 10.98 -0.36 -3.89
CA ARG A 173 12.07 -0.41 -2.91
C ARG A 173 12.06 -1.73 -2.14
N TYR A 174 10.89 -2.18 -1.68
CA TYR A 174 10.81 -3.48 -0.99
C TYR A 174 11.24 -4.63 -1.89
N ALA A 175 10.77 -4.66 -3.13
CA ALA A 175 11.12 -5.71 -4.08
C ALA A 175 12.63 -5.70 -4.42
N ASP A 176 13.19 -4.53 -4.72
CA ASP A 176 14.60 -4.36 -5.04
C ASP A 176 15.51 -4.78 -3.88
N ARG A 177 15.29 -4.21 -2.68
CA ARG A 177 16.10 -4.51 -1.50
C ARG A 177 15.99 -5.98 -1.06
N ASN A 178 14.78 -6.54 -1.07
CA ASN A 178 14.57 -7.94 -0.69
C ASN A 178 15.18 -8.92 -1.69
N SER A 179 15.07 -8.63 -2.98
CA SER A 179 15.65 -9.48 -4.02
C SER A 179 17.17 -9.45 -3.96
N MET A 180 17.77 -8.26 -3.84
CA MET A 180 19.22 -8.08 -3.77
C MET A 180 19.80 -8.69 -2.47
N ALA A 181 19.13 -8.57 -1.33
CA ALA A 181 19.52 -9.25 -0.09
C ALA A 181 19.62 -10.77 -0.23
N ASN A 182 18.90 -11.33 -1.18
CA ASN A 182 18.90 -12.76 -1.49
C ASN A 182 19.70 -13.11 -2.76
N GLY A 183 20.30 -12.14 -3.45
CA GLY A 183 21.04 -12.35 -4.69
C GLY A 183 20.17 -12.80 -5.86
N CYS A 184 18.90 -12.35 -5.89
CA CYS A 184 17.95 -12.58 -6.96
C CYS A 184 17.69 -11.30 -7.73
N GLU A 185 17.47 -11.40 -9.03
CA GLU A 185 16.97 -10.31 -9.89
C GLU A 185 15.44 -10.37 -9.93
N VAL A 186 14.76 -9.22 -9.83
CA VAL A 186 13.32 -9.12 -10.04
C VAL A 186 13.01 -8.32 -11.30
N ARG A 187 12.14 -8.83 -12.14
CA ARG A 187 11.67 -8.18 -13.37
C ARG A 187 10.17 -7.89 -13.27
N LEU A 188 9.78 -6.72 -13.73
CA LEU A 188 8.45 -6.14 -13.56
C LEU A 188 7.79 -5.88 -14.93
N PRO A 189 7.18 -6.90 -15.55
CA PRO A 189 6.64 -6.79 -16.92
C PRO A 189 5.60 -5.69 -17.08
N PHE A 190 4.81 -5.39 -16.03
CA PHE A 190 3.79 -4.34 -16.07
C PHE A 190 4.37 -2.92 -16.06
N LEU A 191 5.66 -2.75 -15.74
CA LEU A 191 6.34 -1.47 -15.74
C LEU A 191 7.22 -1.26 -16.98
N GLN A 192 7.07 -2.09 -18.01
CA GLN A 192 7.73 -1.85 -19.29
C GLN A 192 7.27 -0.49 -19.85
N PRO A 193 8.20 0.44 -20.21
CA PRO A 193 7.85 1.80 -20.60
C PRO A 193 6.77 1.88 -21.69
N ALA A 194 6.91 1.10 -22.76
CA ALA A 194 5.93 1.09 -23.84
C ALA A 194 4.51 0.66 -23.39
N LEU A 195 4.40 -0.27 -22.43
CA LEU A 195 3.12 -0.65 -21.84
C LEU A 195 2.53 0.47 -20.99
N VAL A 196 3.37 1.12 -20.17
CA VAL A 196 2.96 2.23 -19.31
C VAL A 196 2.44 3.38 -20.17
N GLU A 197 3.19 3.80 -21.19
CA GLU A 197 2.80 4.85 -22.13
C GLU A 197 1.48 4.52 -22.83
N LEU A 198 1.35 3.28 -23.35
CA LEU A 198 0.11 2.83 -23.98
C LEU A 198 -1.07 2.93 -23.01
N VAL A 199 -0.97 2.39 -21.80
CA VAL A 199 -2.09 2.36 -20.84
C VAL A 199 -2.46 3.76 -20.38
N PHE A 200 -1.48 4.67 -20.19
CA PHE A 200 -1.76 6.07 -19.86
C PHE A 200 -2.37 6.86 -21.02
N SER A 201 -2.10 6.48 -22.27
CA SER A 201 -2.75 7.12 -23.43
C SER A 201 -4.22 6.73 -23.58
N LEU A 202 -4.68 5.67 -22.90
CA LEU A 202 -6.05 5.18 -23.01
C LEU A 202 -6.97 5.86 -21.98
N PRO A 203 -8.20 6.25 -22.36
CA PRO A 203 -9.19 6.81 -21.43
C PRO A 203 -9.52 5.87 -20.27
N SER A 204 -9.94 6.44 -19.14
CA SER A 204 -10.25 5.76 -17.87
C SER A 204 -11.19 4.54 -18.01
N HIS A 205 -12.10 4.58 -18.99
CA HIS A 205 -13.04 3.48 -19.20
C HIS A 205 -12.39 2.18 -19.77
N TYR A 206 -11.14 2.23 -20.19
CA TYR A 206 -10.34 1.05 -20.48
C TYR A 206 -9.75 0.42 -19.20
N LYS A 207 -9.60 1.23 -18.16
CA LYS A 207 -9.10 0.78 -16.85
C LYS A 207 -10.23 0.27 -15.96
N MET A 208 -11.38 0.97 -16.00
CA MET A 208 -12.58 0.63 -15.22
C MET A 208 -13.85 0.64 -16.08
N ARG A 209 -14.58 -0.45 -16.09
CA ARG A 209 -15.80 -0.60 -16.88
C ARG A 209 -16.66 -1.76 -16.38
N ASN A 210 -17.98 -1.63 -16.53
CA ASN A 210 -18.97 -2.65 -16.18
C ASN A 210 -18.84 -3.16 -14.73
N GLY A 211 -18.44 -2.26 -13.81
CA GLY A 211 -18.20 -2.59 -12.41
C GLY A 211 -16.94 -3.41 -12.13
N PHE A 212 -16.03 -3.51 -13.10
CA PHE A 212 -14.72 -4.16 -12.93
C PHE A 212 -13.60 -3.13 -12.96
N THR A 213 -12.65 -3.31 -12.06
CA THR A 213 -11.30 -2.73 -12.12
C THR A 213 -10.43 -3.54 -13.08
N LYS A 214 -9.29 -3.00 -13.52
CA LYS A 214 -8.36 -3.68 -14.46
C LYS A 214 -9.04 -4.19 -15.74
N TRP A 215 -10.04 -3.49 -16.24
CA TRP A 215 -10.87 -3.94 -17.35
C TRP A 215 -10.05 -4.36 -18.58
N LEU A 216 -9.09 -3.52 -19.00
CA LEU A 216 -8.22 -3.81 -20.15
C LEU A 216 -7.45 -5.13 -19.96
N LEU A 217 -6.81 -5.28 -18.78
CA LEU A 217 -6.03 -6.48 -18.48
C LEU A 217 -6.92 -7.74 -18.46
N ARG A 218 -8.09 -7.66 -17.83
CA ARG A 218 -9.06 -8.78 -17.81
C ARG A 218 -9.51 -9.15 -19.21
N THR A 219 -9.85 -8.16 -20.04
CA THR A 219 -10.29 -8.40 -21.42
C THR A 219 -9.18 -9.01 -22.26
N ALA A 220 -7.95 -8.52 -22.13
CA ALA A 220 -6.80 -9.05 -22.86
C ALA A 220 -6.41 -10.48 -22.46
N MET A 221 -6.78 -10.90 -21.24
CA MET A 221 -6.44 -12.23 -20.72
C MET A 221 -7.62 -13.19 -20.64
N SER A 222 -8.80 -12.79 -21.14
CA SER A 222 -10.04 -13.56 -20.98
C SER A 222 -10.07 -14.90 -21.74
N ASP A 223 -9.26 -15.03 -22.78
CA ASP A 223 -9.07 -16.26 -23.55
C ASP A 223 -7.90 -17.12 -23.04
N ARG A 224 -7.12 -16.62 -22.07
CA ARG A 224 -5.89 -17.26 -21.55
C ARG A 224 -5.98 -17.70 -20.11
N LEU A 225 -6.85 -17.09 -19.33
CA LEU A 225 -7.04 -17.40 -17.91
C LEU A 225 -8.41 -18.03 -17.68
N PRO A 226 -8.55 -18.94 -16.70
CA PRO A 226 -9.83 -19.43 -16.26
C PRO A 226 -10.76 -18.27 -15.88
N PRO A 227 -12.06 -18.34 -16.24
CA PRO A 227 -13.01 -17.24 -15.98
C PRO A 227 -13.08 -16.83 -14.49
N GLU A 228 -13.02 -17.78 -13.57
CA GLU A 228 -13.03 -17.57 -12.13
C GLU A 228 -11.81 -16.78 -11.63
N VAL A 229 -10.67 -16.87 -12.31
CA VAL A 229 -9.47 -16.06 -12.03
C VAL A 229 -9.56 -14.71 -12.71
N CYS A 230 -9.89 -14.73 -14.03
CA CYS A 230 -9.92 -13.53 -14.84
C CYS A 230 -10.95 -12.50 -14.33
N TRP A 231 -12.13 -12.94 -13.93
CA TRP A 231 -13.27 -12.10 -13.53
C TRP A 231 -13.50 -12.05 -12.01
N GLN A 232 -12.53 -12.51 -11.21
CA GLN A 232 -12.61 -12.39 -9.75
C GLN A 232 -12.74 -10.93 -9.33
N THR A 233 -13.77 -10.62 -8.54
CA THR A 233 -14.05 -9.27 -8.05
C THR A 233 -13.41 -9.00 -6.69
N LYS A 234 -13.32 -10.04 -5.83
CA LYS A 234 -12.69 -9.89 -4.51
C LYS A 234 -11.17 -9.82 -4.68
N LYS A 235 -10.58 -8.68 -4.32
CA LYS A 235 -9.13 -8.55 -4.23
C LYS A 235 -8.62 -9.39 -3.06
N ILE A 236 -7.65 -10.26 -3.33
CA ILE A 236 -6.88 -10.96 -2.31
C ILE A 236 -5.54 -10.20 -2.21
N GLY A 237 -5.30 -9.56 -1.07
CA GLY A 237 -4.05 -8.87 -0.79
C GLY A 237 -2.95 -9.85 -0.39
N PHE A 238 -1.70 -9.45 -0.57
CA PHE A 238 -0.53 -10.10 0.02
C PHE A 238 -0.38 -9.60 1.45
N GLU A 239 -1.23 -10.12 2.35
CA GLU A 239 -1.38 -9.63 3.72
C GLU A 239 -0.99 -10.73 4.71
N PRO A 240 0.13 -10.56 5.44
CA PRO A 240 0.47 -11.44 6.53
C PRO A 240 -0.48 -11.22 7.73
N PRO A 241 -0.64 -12.20 8.61
CA PRO A 241 -1.43 -12.06 9.83
C PRO A 241 -0.67 -11.24 10.89
N GLN A 242 -0.28 -10.01 10.54
CA GLN A 242 0.53 -9.12 11.37
C GLN A 242 -0.08 -8.92 12.77
N HIS A 243 -1.40 -8.73 12.85
CA HIS A 243 -2.10 -8.62 14.13
C HIS A 243 -1.81 -9.80 15.06
N GLN A 244 -1.83 -11.03 14.53
CA GLN A 244 -1.54 -12.23 15.31
C GLN A 244 -0.05 -12.34 15.68
N TRP A 245 0.85 -12.00 14.73
CA TRP A 245 2.30 -12.06 14.99
C TRP A 245 2.73 -11.04 16.07
N MET A 246 2.13 -9.86 16.08
CA MET A 246 2.40 -8.85 17.09
C MET A 246 1.86 -9.20 18.49
N GLN A 247 1.06 -10.27 18.62
CA GLN A 247 0.61 -10.83 19.90
C GLN A 247 1.60 -11.86 20.47
N ASP A 248 2.59 -12.29 19.71
CA ASP A 248 3.64 -13.16 20.18
C ASP A 248 4.43 -12.51 21.33
N PRO A 249 4.75 -13.22 22.42
CA PRO A 249 5.46 -12.66 23.57
C PRO A 249 6.80 -12.00 23.23
N GLN A 250 7.58 -12.57 22.32
CA GLN A 250 8.86 -12.01 21.91
C GLN A 250 8.66 -10.70 21.13
N MET A 251 7.64 -10.64 20.28
CA MET A 251 7.30 -9.40 19.55
C MET A 251 6.79 -8.32 20.50
N GLN A 252 5.98 -8.68 21.49
CA GLN A 252 5.52 -7.74 22.51
C GLN A 252 6.67 -7.17 23.33
N GLU A 253 7.64 -7.98 23.72
CA GLU A 253 8.84 -7.52 24.41
C GLU A 253 9.63 -6.52 23.55
N ARG A 254 9.86 -6.84 22.26
CA ARG A 254 10.49 -5.92 21.30
C ARG A 254 9.76 -4.59 21.19
N VAL A 255 8.43 -4.61 21.15
CA VAL A 255 7.63 -3.37 21.13
C VAL A 255 7.81 -2.57 22.41
N HIS A 256 7.84 -3.22 23.59
CA HIS A 256 8.10 -2.53 24.85
C HIS A 256 9.50 -1.88 24.89
N GLU A 257 10.52 -2.58 24.43
CA GLU A 257 11.87 -2.02 24.35
C GLU A 257 11.93 -0.84 23.36
N SER A 258 11.29 -0.98 22.22
CA SER A 258 11.18 0.10 21.22
C SER A 258 10.50 1.34 21.80
N ARG A 259 9.42 1.17 22.56
CA ARG A 259 8.73 2.28 23.24
C ARG A 259 9.64 2.98 24.25
N LYS A 260 10.40 2.23 25.07
CA LYS A 260 11.39 2.80 26.00
C LYS A 260 12.42 3.65 25.27
N LYS A 261 12.94 3.14 24.16
CA LYS A 261 13.94 3.81 23.34
C LYS A 261 13.40 5.10 22.74
N LEU A 262 12.23 5.08 22.09
CA LEU A 262 11.62 6.26 21.50
C LEU A 262 11.28 7.33 22.55
N VAL A 263 10.94 6.93 23.77
CA VAL A 263 10.74 7.86 24.89
C VAL A 263 12.07 8.44 25.38
N ALA A 264 13.11 7.64 25.48
CA ALA A 264 14.45 8.09 25.89
C ALA A 264 15.04 9.09 24.87
N GLN A 265 14.77 8.92 23.59
CA GLN A 265 15.17 9.83 22.51
C GLN A 265 14.30 11.10 22.42
N GLY A 266 13.25 11.21 23.23
CA GLY A 266 12.35 12.36 23.21
C GLY A 266 11.38 12.40 22.01
N ILE A 267 11.30 11.33 21.23
CA ILE A 267 10.38 11.23 20.08
C ILE A 267 8.94 11.03 20.57
N MET A 268 8.77 10.19 21.59
CA MET A 268 7.48 9.88 22.18
C MET A 268 7.39 10.32 23.63
N GLN A 269 6.17 10.59 24.11
CA GLN A 269 5.89 10.96 25.49
C GLN A 269 5.98 9.75 26.43
N LYS A 270 6.39 9.97 27.68
CA LYS A 270 6.49 8.92 28.72
C LYS A 270 5.20 8.13 28.94
N LYS A 271 4.05 8.72 28.66
CA LYS A 271 2.74 8.07 28.76
C LYS A 271 2.64 6.82 27.89
N LEU A 272 3.37 6.74 26.78
CA LEU A 272 3.39 5.57 25.90
C LEU A 272 3.80 4.28 26.63
N LEU A 273 4.65 4.38 27.67
CA LEU A 273 5.15 3.22 28.43
C LEU A 273 4.06 2.50 29.23
N THR A 274 2.98 3.20 29.57
CA THR A 274 1.86 2.67 30.36
C THR A 274 0.65 2.28 29.51
N GLU A 275 0.72 2.50 28.20
CA GLU A 275 -0.40 2.15 27.31
C GLU A 275 -0.37 0.69 26.90
N PRO A 276 -1.54 0.04 26.79
CA PRO A 276 -1.62 -1.30 26.25
C PRO A 276 -1.12 -1.35 24.82
N LEU A 277 -0.61 -2.50 24.40
CA LEU A 277 -0.33 -2.77 22.99
C LEU A 277 -1.63 -2.88 22.22
N ASN A 278 -1.67 -2.33 21.02
CA ASN A 278 -2.82 -2.36 20.14
C ASN A 278 -2.39 -2.75 18.72
N PRO A 279 -1.99 -4.02 18.52
CA PRO A 279 -1.53 -4.48 17.22
C PRO A 279 -2.66 -4.43 16.19
N MET A 280 -2.32 -4.03 14.97
CA MET A 280 -3.26 -3.84 13.86
C MET A 280 -2.93 -4.78 12.70
N ALA A 281 -3.88 -4.93 11.78
CA ALA A 281 -3.67 -5.73 10.58
C ALA A 281 -2.68 -5.04 9.61
N ALA A 282 -2.01 -5.82 8.78
CA ALA A 282 -0.98 -5.30 7.86
C ALA A 282 -1.51 -4.25 6.85
N ASN A 283 -2.80 -4.29 6.53
CA ASN A 283 -3.47 -3.35 5.63
C ASN A 283 -3.98 -2.08 6.33
N GLU A 284 -3.90 -2.00 7.64
CA GLU A 284 -4.28 -0.81 8.39
C GLU A 284 -3.15 0.22 8.35
N ARG A 285 -3.49 1.43 7.93
CA ARG A 285 -2.49 2.45 7.57
C ARG A 285 -1.66 2.98 8.73
N TYR A 286 -2.08 2.80 9.98
CA TYR A 286 -1.48 3.49 11.12
C TYR A 286 -1.35 2.57 12.34
N ASP A 287 -0.64 1.45 12.18
CA ASP A 287 -0.23 0.65 13.33
C ASP A 287 0.91 1.38 14.08
N PRO A 288 0.63 1.99 15.24
CA PRO A 288 1.64 2.75 15.97
C PRO A 288 2.72 1.85 16.60
N ASP A 289 2.35 0.62 16.98
CA ASP A 289 3.28 -0.32 17.59
C ASP A 289 4.25 -0.89 16.55
N TRP A 290 3.74 -1.25 15.36
CA TRP A 290 4.59 -1.66 14.24
C TRP A 290 5.55 -0.54 13.81
N ARG A 291 5.03 0.66 13.62
CA ARG A 291 5.86 1.81 13.21
C ARG A 291 6.89 2.20 14.26
N GLY A 292 6.51 2.16 15.53
CA GLY A 292 7.42 2.41 16.64
C GLY A 292 8.54 1.38 16.71
N LEU A 293 8.21 0.10 16.52
CA LEU A 293 9.18 -0.99 16.45
C LEU A 293 10.18 -0.79 15.32
N VAL A 294 9.69 -0.54 14.10
CA VAL A 294 10.53 -0.31 12.92
C VAL A 294 11.41 0.92 13.08
N LEU A 295 10.84 2.02 13.56
CA LEU A 295 11.58 3.27 13.75
C LEU A 295 12.70 3.11 14.79
N ALA A 296 12.40 2.51 15.94
CA ALA A 296 13.38 2.31 17.01
C ALA A 296 14.54 1.43 16.57
N SER A 297 14.31 0.41 15.74
CA SER A 297 15.37 -0.49 15.24
C SER A 297 16.29 0.20 14.22
N LEU A 298 15.78 1.16 13.44
CA LEU A 298 16.60 1.92 12.49
C LEU A 298 17.50 2.98 13.17
N TYR A 299 17.19 3.39 14.41
CA TYR A 299 18.05 4.30 15.17
C TYR A 299 19.27 3.61 15.81
N ASP A 300 19.37 2.28 15.73
CA ASP A 300 20.51 1.49 16.25
C ASP A 300 21.54 1.17 15.16
N SER A 301 21.16 1.30 13.92
CA SER A 301 21.99 1.02 12.76
C SER A 301 22.69 2.29 12.26
#